data_d2ffbe01bc1e0642b534e5e77bb38b0d
#
_entry.id   d2ffbe01bc1e0642b534e5e77bb38b0d
#
_cell.length_a   1.000
_cell.length_b   1.000
_cell.length_c   1.000
_cell.angle_alpha   90.00
_cell.angle_beta   90.00
_cell.angle_gamma   90.00
#
_symmetry.space_group_name_H-M   'P 1'
#
loop_
_entity.id
_entity.type
_entity.pdbx_description
1 polymer ?
#
loop_
_entity_poly.entity_id
_entity_poly.type
_entity_poly.pdbx_seq_one_letter_code
_entity_poly.pdbx_strand_id
1 'polypeptide(L)'
;MAEPKRTQVVTTESMNRNFLDEYNSRDAILKYSTKTAGQGVNYLIRHDYASIYDQAVDLCRATSDRPLRVLEFGCGAGMNLIGLVSRLQQRGIPLERAWGTDFSASLIESASAEAQAFLPDASRKTVSFHVARNERLSADLSASTDRAPEELTGSFDFVFGVNTFRYCHRLHNAPDCAKDIYRLLRPGGVVVMIDMNDRFPLFRSRLKRSVEAPQEAYLPSLKEYAEPFESAGFEITARNHFCWIPHSAGHRLTAICRALTPILNATIRSRAMRSLVVARKPA
;
A
#
# COMPACT_ATOMS: atom_id res chain seq x y z
N MET A 1 -14.09 -40.49 -28.72
CA MET A 1 -13.15 -40.42 -27.56
C MET A 1 -12.61 -39.01 -27.53
N ALA A 2 -12.99 -38.24 -26.53
CA ALA A 2 -12.50 -36.86 -26.35
C ALA A 2 -11.17 -36.91 -25.57
N GLU A 3 -10.14 -36.28 -26.08
CA GLU A 3 -8.85 -36.14 -25.38
C GLU A 3 -9.03 -35.38 -24.05
N PRO A 4 -8.39 -35.82 -22.97
CA PRO A 4 -8.45 -35.10 -21.71
C PRO A 4 -7.71 -33.78 -21.86
N LYS A 5 -8.38 -32.65 -21.58
CA LYS A 5 -7.76 -31.34 -21.47
C LYS A 5 -6.62 -31.40 -20.42
N ARG A 6 -5.37 -31.28 -20.90
CA ARG A 6 -4.20 -31.11 -20.02
C ARG A 6 -4.38 -29.86 -19.17
N THR A 7 -4.62 -30.06 -17.88
CA THR A 7 -4.55 -28.98 -16.89
C THR A 7 -3.08 -28.53 -16.86
N GLN A 8 -2.76 -27.37 -17.42
CA GLN A 8 -1.43 -26.78 -17.29
C GLN A 8 -1.19 -26.53 -15.78
N VAL A 9 -0.18 -27.16 -15.22
CA VAL A 9 0.32 -26.84 -13.89
C VAL A 9 0.97 -25.46 -13.99
N VAL A 10 0.28 -24.44 -13.48
CA VAL A 10 0.81 -23.07 -13.42
C VAL A 10 1.90 -23.06 -12.35
N THR A 11 3.16 -22.92 -12.75
CA THR A 11 4.29 -22.81 -11.83
C THR A 11 4.36 -21.41 -11.20
N THR A 12 4.93 -21.29 -10.01
CA THR A 12 5.15 -20.00 -9.34
C THR A 12 5.92 -19.02 -10.24
N GLU A 13 6.85 -19.48 -11.04
CA GLU A 13 7.59 -18.66 -12.01
C GLU A 13 6.74 -18.13 -13.14
N SER A 14 5.81 -18.94 -13.70
CA SER A 14 4.89 -18.48 -14.74
C SER A 14 3.89 -17.46 -14.19
N MET A 15 3.46 -17.62 -12.94
CA MET A 15 2.59 -16.64 -12.25
C MET A 15 3.32 -15.31 -12.00
N ASN A 16 4.57 -15.35 -11.57
CA ASN A 16 5.40 -14.17 -11.39
C ASN A 16 5.63 -13.41 -12.68
N ARG A 17 5.94 -14.11 -13.76
CA ARG A 17 6.18 -13.51 -15.08
C ARG A 17 4.94 -12.80 -15.61
N ASN A 18 3.79 -13.45 -15.58
CA ASN A 18 2.52 -12.85 -16.01
C ASN A 18 2.11 -11.63 -15.16
N PHE A 19 2.41 -11.65 -13.85
CA PHE A 19 2.18 -10.52 -12.96
C PHE A 19 3.07 -9.32 -13.31
N LEU A 20 4.36 -9.56 -13.55
CA LEU A 20 5.30 -8.52 -13.96
C LEU A 20 4.92 -7.92 -15.32
N ASP A 21 4.52 -8.75 -16.28
CA ASP A 21 4.11 -8.32 -17.63
C ASP A 21 2.83 -7.46 -17.56
N GLU A 22 1.85 -7.82 -16.72
CA GLU A 22 0.61 -7.05 -16.53
C GLU A 22 0.91 -5.63 -16.04
N TYR A 23 1.75 -5.49 -15.00
CA TYR A 23 2.04 -4.18 -14.38
C TYR A 23 3.08 -3.35 -15.14
N ASN A 24 3.86 -3.95 -16.04
CA ASN A 24 4.72 -3.22 -16.96
C ASN A 24 4.01 -2.87 -18.28
N SER A 25 2.76 -3.28 -18.46
CA SER A 25 1.98 -2.94 -19.63
C SER A 25 1.67 -1.44 -19.70
N ARG A 26 1.55 -0.90 -20.91
CA ARG A 26 1.15 0.50 -21.14
C ARG A 26 -0.21 0.82 -20.50
N ASP A 27 -1.13 -0.13 -20.48
CA ASP A 27 -2.47 0.03 -19.90
C ASP A 27 -2.42 0.11 -18.38
N ALA A 28 -1.53 -0.66 -17.73
CA ALA A 28 -1.31 -0.54 -16.28
C ALA A 28 -0.72 0.82 -15.93
N ILE A 29 0.29 1.28 -16.66
CA ILE A 29 0.90 2.60 -16.47
C ILE A 29 -0.17 3.69 -16.62
N LEU A 30 -0.97 3.68 -17.67
CA LEU A 30 -2.07 4.63 -17.88
C LEU A 30 -3.12 4.54 -16.76
N LYS A 31 -3.46 3.34 -16.31
CA LYS A 31 -4.42 3.13 -15.22
C LYS A 31 -3.97 3.76 -13.90
N TYR A 32 -2.68 3.73 -13.61
CA TYR A 32 -2.13 4.19 -12.34
C TYR A 32 -1.56 5.61 -12.40
N SER A 33 -1.08 6.10 -13.56
CA SER A 33 -0.49 7.43 -13.72
C SER A 33 -1.53 8.53 -14.00
N THR A 34 -2.54 8.30 -14.83
CA THR A 34 -3.51 9.33 -15.22
C THR A 34 -4.51 9.74 -14.14
N LYS A 35 -4.51 9.08 -13.01
CA LYS A 35 -5.48 9.31 -11.93
C LYS A 35 -4.95 10.18 -10.79
N THR A 36 -3.73 10.65 -10.91
CA THR A 36 -3.00 11.13 -9.75
C THR A 36 -3.36 12.56 -9.39
N ALA A 37 -3.41 13.43 -10.33
CA ALA A 37 -3.22 14.80 -9.95
C ALA A 37 -4.43 15.71 -9.97
N GLY A 38 -5.36 15.49 -10.77
CA GLY A 38 -6.40 16.51 -10.97
C GLY A 38 -7.83 16.01 -10.72
N GLN A 39 -8.03 14.72 -10.67
CA GLN A 39 -9.37 14.17 -10.78
C GLN A 39 -9.86 13.33 -9.58
N GLY A 40 -9.38 13.63 -8.40
CA GLY A 40 -10.12 13.26 -7.18
C GLY A 40 -10.04 11.81 -6.74
N VAL A 41 -9.07 11.03 -7.18
CA VAL A 41 -8.90 9.65 -6.73
C VAL A 41 -7.75 9.49 -5.72
N ASN A 42 -7.17 10.57 -5.26
CA ASN A 42 -6.20 10.49 -4.17
C ASN A 42 -6.91 9.97 -2.90
N TYR A 43 -6.61 8.75 -2.52
CA TYR A 43 -7.18 8.11 -1.32
C TYR A 43 -6.91 8.92 -0.06
N LEU A 44 -5.80 9.64 0.01
CA LEU A 44 -5.44 10.48 1.14
C LEU A 44 -6.27 11.76 1.27
N ILE A 45 -6.85 12.24 0.18
CA ILE A 45 -7.80 13.35 0.22
C ILE A 45 -9.12 12.91 0.83
N ARG A 46 -9.42 11.61 0.80
CA ARG A 46 -10.60 11.05 1.45
C ARG A 46 -10.34 10.92 2.95
N HIS A 47 -11.23 11.47 3.73
CA HIS A 47 -11.13 11.55 5.19
C HIS A 47 -10.78 10.19 5.84
N ASP A 48 -11.33 9.08 5.32
CA ASP A 48 -11.14 7.74 5.89
C ASP A 48 -9.67 7.30 5.89
N TYR A 49 -8.93 7.57 4.81
CA TYR A 49 -7.50 7.24 4.74
C TYR A 49 -6.65 8.26 5.47
N ALA A 50 -6.98 9.53 5.34
CA ALA A 50 -6.24 10.60 5.97
C ALA A 50 -6.16 10.43 7.49
N SER A 51 -7.29 10.09 8.13
CA SER A 51 -7.34 9.89 9.59
C SER A 51 -6.47 8.71 10.05
N ILE A 52 -6.37 7.64 9.25
CA ILE A 52 -5.52 6.49 9.57
C ILE A 52 -4.04 6.88 9.53
N TYR A 53 -3.64 7.59 8.47
CA TYR A 53 -2.25 8.05 8.34
C TYR A 53 -1.90 9.10 9.41
N ASP A 54 -2.81 10.01 9.74
CA ASP A 54 -2.61 10.96 10.84
C ASP A 54 -2.36 10.24 12.16
N GLN A 55 -3.19 9.26 12.51
CA GLN A 55 -3.02 8.46 13.73
C GLN A 55 -1.69 7.70 13.72
N ALA A 56 -1.29 7.10 12.60
CA ALA A 56 -0.03 6.40 12.48
C ALA A 56 1.17 7.36 12.65
N VAL A 57 1.11 8.54 12.05
CA VAL A 57 2.12 9.59 12.19
C VAL A 57 2.20 10.08 13.64
N ASP A 58 1.06 10.29 14.30
CA ASP A 58 1.00 10.72 15.70
C ASP A 58 1.60 9.64 16.63
N LEU A 59 1.37 8.35 16.35
CA LEU A 59 2.03 7.25 17.05
C LEU A 59 3.55 7.25 16.87
N CYS A 60 4.05 7.52 15.67
CA CYS A 60 5.49 7.66 15.42
C CYS A 60 6.08 8.82 16.19
N ARG A 61 5.39 9.98 16.21
CA ARG A 61 5.85 11.18 16.89
C ARG A 61 5.78 11.10 18.41
N ALA A 62 4.86 10.32 18.95
CA ALA A 62 4.79 10.08 20.40
C ALA A 62 6.09 9.45 20.97
N THR A 63 6.93 8.89 20.11
CA THR A 63 8.19 8.23 20.50
C THR A 63 9.45 8.96 20.03
N SER A 64 9.31 10.03 19.20
CA SER A 64 10.46 10.78 18.69
C SER A 64 10.02 12.11 18.07
N ASP A 65 10.69 13.21 18.45
CA ASP A 65 10.46 14.55 17.89
C ASP A 65 11.27 14.84 16.62
N ARG A 66 12.11 13.89 16.19
CA ARG A 66 12.92 14.06 14.97
C ARG A 66 12.04 14.13 13.70
N PRO A 67 12.54 14.72 12.61
CA PRO A 67 11.87 14.68 11.32
C PRO A 67 11.59 13.25 10.88
N LEU A 68 10.39 13.01 10.32
CA LEU A 68 9.93 11.68 9.94
C LEU A 68 10.69 11.13 8.73
N ARG A 69 10.86 9.82 8.71
CA ARG A 69 11.35 9.03 7.58
C ARG A 69 10.29 8.02 7.20
N VAL A 70 9.76 8.15 5.99
CA VAL A 70 8.58 7.44 5.51
C VAL A 70 8.93 6.56 4.31
N LEU A 71 8.34 5.37 4.22
CA LEU A 71 8.45 4.47 3.09
C LEU A 71 7.04 4.03 2.63
N GLU A 72 6.71 4.23 1.35
CA GLU A 72 5.58 3.58 0.72
C GLU A 72 6.03 2.31 0.00
N PHE A 73 5.46 1.20 0.41
CA PHE A 73 5.70 -0.12 -0.13
C PHE A 73 4.71 -0.40 -1.28
N GLY A 74 5.22 -0.61 -2.50
CA GLY A 74 4.39 -0.76 -3.70
C GLY A 74 3.64 0.53 -4.05
N CYS A 75 4.38 1.61 -4.30
CA CYS A 75 3.83 2.97 -4.46
C CYS A 75 3.13 3.21 -5.80
N GLY A 76 3.30 2.31 -6.79
CA GLY A 76 2.83 2.56 -8.15
C GLY A 76 3.36 3.88 -8.70
N ALA A 77 2.46 4.73 -9.21
CA ALA A 77 2.80 6.07 -9.68
C ALA A 77 2.90 7.14 -8.56
N GLY A 78 3.12 6.75 -7.29
CA GLY A 78 3.47 7.65 -6.19
C GLY A 78 2.32 8.44 -5.56
N MET A 79 1.07 8.20 -5.97
CA MET A 79 -0.09 9.00 -5.59
C MET A 79 -0.25 9.17 -4.07
N ASN A 80 -0.13 8.08 -3.32
CA ASN A 80 -0.36 8.13 -1.87
C ASN A 80 0.81 8.81 -1.15
N LEU A 81 2.05 8.55 -1.57
CA LEU A 81 3.23 9.17 -0.98
C LEU A 81 3.21 10.69 -1.21
N ILE A 82 2.95 11.14 -2.43
CA ILE A 82 2.84 12.56 -2.78
C ILE A 82 1.74 13.24 -1.94
N GLY A 83 0.58 12.57 -1.82
CA GLY A 83 -0.52 13.05 -0.98
C GLY A 83 -0.17 13.11 0.50
N LEU A 84 0.54 12.10 1.03
CA LEU A 84 1.00 12.08 2.42
C LEU A 84 2.01 13.21 2.67
N VAL A 85 2.99 13.41 1.80
CA VAL A 85 3.99 14.49 1.92
C VAL A 85 3.29 15.86 1.97
N SER A 86 2.33 16.11 1.06
CA SER A 86 1.54 17.34 1.07
C SER A 86 0.77 17.52 2.38
N ARG A 87 0.22 16.43 2.93
CA ARG A 87 -0.51 16.45 4.20
C ARG A 87 0.40 16.71 5.39
N LEU A 88 1.58 16.10 5.44
CA LEU A 88 2.57 16.35 6.50
C LEU A 88 3.00 17.82 6.49
N GLN A 89 3.24 18.38 5.31
CA GLN A 89 3.54 19.81 5.16
C GLN A 89 2.41 20.69 5.68
N GLN A 90 1.15 20.40 5.32
CA GLN A 90 -0.02 21.17 5.82
C GLN A 90 -0.17 21.10 7.35
N ARG A 91 0.26 19.99 7.96
CA ARG A 91 0.26 19.82 9.42
C ARG A 91 1.50 20.39 10.12
N GLY A 92 2.45 20.95 9.37
CA GLY A 92 3.71 21.43 9.92
C GLY A 92 4.61 20.34 10.49
N ILE A 93 4.45 19.09 10.01
CA ILE A 93 5.22 17.94 10.48
C ILE A 93 6.52 17.86 9.67
N PRO A 94 7.69 17.95 10.31
CA PRO A 94 8.97 17.90 9.62
C PRO A 94 9.21 16.52 9.02
N LEU A 95 9.68 16.51 7.76
CA LEU A 95 9.99 15.31 6.99
C LEU A 95 11.47 15.33 6.60
N GLU A 96 12.21 14.30 7.00
CA GLU A 96 13.60 14.10 6.57
C GLU A 96 13.65 13.48 5.18
N ARG A 97 12.85 12.41 4.98
CA ARG A 97 12.72 11.74 3.70
C ARG A 97 11.41 10.97 3.56
N ALA A 98 10.95 10.85 2.32
CA ALA A 98 9.84 9.99 1.93
C ALA A 98 10.24 9.20 0.69
N TRP A 99 10.33 7.89 0.82
CA TRP A 99 10.68 7.00 -0.27
C TRP A 99 9.46 6.20 -0.72
N GLY A 100 9.31 6.06 -2.05
CA GLY A 100 8.34 5.15 -2.65
C GLY A 100 9.06 4.02 -3.36
N THR A 101 8.57 2.79 -3.23
CA THR A 101 9.11 1.64 -3.95
C THR A 101 8.06 0.95 -4.78
N ASP A 102 8.44 0.52 -5.97
CA ASP A 102 7.64 -0.34 -6.83
C ASP A 102 8.59 -1.21 -7.68
N PHE A 103 8.15 -2.38 -8.12
CA PHE A 103 8.97 -3.24 -8.97
C PHE A 103 9.02 -2.76 -10.43
N SER A 104 8.03 -1.94 -10.85
CA SER A 104 7.92 -1.42 -12.22
C SER A 104 8.71 -0.12 -12.37
N ALA A 105 9.80 -0.18 -13.14
CA ALA A 105 10.60 1.01 -13.45
C ALA A 105 9.77 2.12 -14.10
N SER A 106 8.83 1.77 -14.99
CA SER A 106 7.96 2.74 -15.65
C SER A 106 7.01 3.45 -14.69
N LEU A 107 6.52 2.76 -13.64
CA LEU A 107 5.73 3.38 -12.58
C LEU A 107 6.58 4.30 -11.71
N ILE A 108 7.83 3.93 -11.43
CA ILE A 108 8.79 4.76 -10.68
C ILE A 108 9.14 6.05 -11.45
N GLU A 109 9.36 5.94 -12.77
CA GLU A 109 9.54 7.12 -13.63
C GLU A 109 8.30 8.04 -13.58
N SER A 110 7.11 7.45 -13.70
CA SER A 110 5.84 8.18 -13.58
C SER A 110 5.70 8.85 -12.22
N ALA A 111 5.99 8.14 -11.12
CA ALA A 111 5.94 8.67 -9.76
C ALA A 111 6.89 9.87 -9.56
N SER A 112 8.08 9.77 -10.13
CA SER A 112 9.08 10.85 -10.10
C SER A 112 8.58 12.09 -10.86
N ALA A 113 8.00 11.90 -12.04
CA ALA A 113 7.42 12.99 -12.83
C ALA A 113 6.24 13.64 -12.11
N GLU A 114 5.35 12.85 -11.50
CA GLU A 114 4.22 13.33 -10.71
C GLU A 114 4.68 14.16 -9.50
N ALA A 115 5.70 13.69 -8.77
CA ALA A 115 6.25 14.44 -7.65
C ALA A 115 6.85 15.79 -8.10
N GLN A 116 7.51 15.82 -9.26
CA GLN A 116 8.01 17.05 -9.85
C GLN A 116 6.87 18.04 -10.20
N ALA A 117 5.75 17.53 -10.69
CA ALA A 117 4.61 18.35 -11.09
C ALA A 117 3.81 18.90 -9.90
N PHE A 118 3.69 18.15 -8.81
CA PHE A 118 2.73 18.45 -7.74
C PHE A 118 3.33 18.90 -6.42
N LEU A 119 4.59 18.55 -6.13
CA LEU A 119 5.20 18.95 -4.86
C LEU A 119 5.96 20.27 -5.01
N PRO A 120 5.90 21.15 -3.99
CA PRO A 120 6.78 22.32 -3.91
C PRO A 120 8.26 21.91 -3.86
N ASP A 121 9.15 22.78 -4.31
CA ASP A 121 10.60 22.53 -4.39
C ASP A 121 11.21 22.04 -3.07
N ALA A 122 10.78 22.60 -1.96
CA ALA A 122 11.26 22.19 -0.64
C ALA A 122 10.91 20.73 -0.31
N SER A 123 9.69 20.29 -0.65
CA SER A 123 9.24 18.93 -0.42
C SER A 123 9.81 17.94 -1.44
N ARG A 124 10.05 18.36 -2.68
CA ARG A 124 10.65 17.50 -3.72
C ARG A 124 12.02 16.94 -3.30
N LYS A 125 12.82 17.75 -2.59
CA LYS A 125 14.16 17.34 -2.14
C LYS A 125 14.14 16.20 -1.12
N THR A 126 13.02 15.98 -0.46
CA THR A 126 12.86 14.91 0.55
C THR A 126 12.21 13.66 -0.02
N VAL A 127 11.74 13.69 -1.27
CA VAL A 127 11.01 12.57 -1.89
C VAL A 127 11.87 11.90 -2.96
N SER A 128 11.90 10.58 -2.94
CA SER A 128 12.53 9.78 -4.00
C SER A 128 11.77 8.48 -4.23
N PHE A 129 11.94 7.92 -5.44
CA PHE A 129 11.29 6.68 -5.83
C PHE A 129 12.35 5.69 -6.32
N HIS A 130 12.20 4.42 -5.93
CA HIS A 130 13.20 3.39 -6.14
C HIS A 130 12.57 2.13 -6.70
N VAL A 131 13.21 1.53 -7.69
CA VAL A 131 12.80 0.21 -8.18
C VAL A 131 13.20 -0.82 -7.14
N ALA A 132 12.20 -1.47 -6.53
CA ALA A 132 12.41 -2.52 -5.57
C ALA A 132 11.25 -3.50 -5.56
N ARG A 133 11.55 -4.78 -5.47
CA ARG A 133 10.57 -5.84 -5.35
C ARG A 133 10.20 -6.05 -3.90
N ASN A 134 8.94 -6.36 -3.67
CA ASN A 134 8.39 -6.51 -2.33
C ASN A 134 9.08 -7.61 -1.52
N GLU A 135 9.43 -8.72 -2.16
CA GLU A 135 10.10 -9.87 -1.54
C GLU A 135 11.59 -9.69 -1.31
N ARG A 136 12.17 -8.58 -1.78
CA ARG A 136 13.59 -8.23 -1.65
C ARG A 136 13.80 -6.77 -1.30
N LEU A 137 12.87 -6.19 -0.58
CA LEU A 137 12.75 -4.75 -0.36
C LEU A 137 14.04 -4.13 0.17
N SER A 138 14.63 -4.68 1.23
CA SER A 138 15.88 -4.18 1.83
C SER A 138 17.06 -4.29 0.87
N ALA A 139 17.19 -5.42 0.16
CA ALA A 139 18.30 -5.65 -0.76
C ALA A 139 18.22 -4.75 -2.00
N ASP A 140 17.02 -4.62 -2.59
CA ASP A 140 16.82 -3.80 -3.77
C ASP A 140 16.92 -2.29 -3.42
N LEU A 141 16.47 -1.86 -2.23
CA LEU A 141 16.71 -0.51 -1.72
C LEU A 141 18.19 -0.23 -1.49
N SER A 142 18.94 -1.18 -0.92
CA SER A 142 20.40 -1.08 -0.75
C SER A 142 21.07 -0.83 -2.09
N ALA A 143 20.74 -1.63 -3.11
CA ALA A 143 21.30 -1.50 -4.45
C ALA A 143 20.91 -0.19 -5.14
N SER A 144 19.65 0.27 -4.97
CA SER A 144 19.15 1.47 -5.67
C SER A 144 19.54 2.80 -5.01
N THR A 145 19.98 2.76 -3.74
CA THR A 145 20.35 3.96 -2.96
C THR A 145 21.83 4.03 -2.65
N ASP A 146 22.62 3.04 -3.08
CA ASP A 146 24.06 2.88 -2.76
C ASP A 146 24.34 2.95 -1.23
N ARG A 147 23.42 2.37 -0.45
CA ARG A 147 23.52 2.28 1.01
C ARG A 147 23.71 0.84 1.44
N ALA A 148 24.54 0.61 2.43
CA ALA A 148 24.69 -0.71 3.02
C ALA A 148 23.36 -1.17 3.66
N PRO A 149 23.00 -2.49 3.60
CA PRO A 149 21.77 -3.01 4.22
C PRO A 149 21.65 -2.67 5.71
N GLU A 150 22.77 -2.56 6.42
CA GLU A 150 22.86 -2.20 7.83
C GLU A 150 22.39 -0.76 8.07
N GLU A 151 22.69 0.18 7.16
CA GLU A 151 22.25 1.58 7.22
C GLU A 151 20.74 1.73 6.99
N LEU A 152 20.12 0.77 6.31
CA LEU A 152 18.69 0.74 6.11
C LEU A 152 17.96 0.13 7.31
N THR A 153 18.63 -0.62 8.16
CA THR A 153 18.05 -1.21 9.37
C THR A 153 17.61 -0.11 10.34
N GLY A 154 16.34 -0.12 10.73
CA GLY A 154 15.79 0.89 11.62
C GLY A 154 15.75 2.31 11.02
N SER A 155 15.84 2.44 9.70
CA SER A 155 15.97 3.74 9.04
C SER A 155 14.64 4.44 8.75
N PHE A 156 13.49 3.81 8.99
CA PHE A 156 12.16 4.39 8.79
C PHE A 156 11.37 4.46 10.08
N ASP A 157 10.54 5.49 10.18
CA ASP A 157 9.59 5.70 11.28
C ASP A 157 8.23 5.13 10.91
N PHE A 158 7.83 5.28 9.64
CA PHE A 158 6.54 4.92 9.12
C PHE A 158 6.67 4.20 7.78
N VAL A 159 6.11 2.99 7.69
CA VAL A 159 5.99 2.24 6.43
C VAL A 159 4.51 2.04 6.14
N PHE A 160 4.10 2.22 4.90
CA PHE A 160 2.72 1.95 4.52
C PHE A 160 2.62 1.39 3.10
N GLY A 161 1.49 0.73 2.81
CA GLY A 161 1.18 0.22 1.49
C GLY A 161 -0.32 0.12 1.26
N VAL A 162 -0.74 0.35 0.01
CA VAL A 162 -2.15 0.31 -0.40
C VAL A 162 -2.33 -0.58 -1.60
N ASN A 163 -3.19 -1.61 -1.49
CA ASN A 163 -3.48 -2.59 -2.53
C ASN A 163 -2.25 -3.37 -3.03
N THR A 164 -1.24 -3.54 -2.21
CA THR A 164 0.02 -4.16 -2.59
C THR A 164 0.33 -5.45 -1.82
N PHE A 165 0.14 -5.47 -0.50
CA PHE A 165 0.58 -6.60 0.34
C PHE A 165 -0.17 -7.91 0.06
N ARG A 166 -1.41 -7.86 -0.45
CA ARG A 166 -2.15 -9.04 -0.91
C ARG A 166 -1.40 -9.84 -1.98
N TYR A 167 -0.58 -9.18 -2.81
CA TYR A 167 0.22 -9.87 -3.81
C TYR A 167 1.35 -10.69 -3.19
N CYS A 168 1.89 -10.21 -2.05
CA CYS A 168 2.86 -10.99 -1.28
C CYS A 168 2.24 -12.29 -0.73
N HIS A 169 0.98 -12.24 -0.27
CA HIS A 169 0.24 -13.45 0.10
C HIS A 169 0.05 -14.40 -1.06
N ARG A 170 -0.37 -13.89 -2.20
CA ARG A 170 -0.58 -14.69 -3.40
C ARG A 170 0.70 -15.36 -3.89
N LEU A 171 1.84 -14.67 -3.78
CA LEU A 171 3.15 -15.16 -4.18
C LEU A 171 3.83 -15.99 -3.07
N HIS A 172 3.13 -16.23 -1.95
CA HIS A 172 3.63 -16.99 -0.80
C HIS A 172 4.89 -16.41 -0.15
N ASN A 173 5.16 -15.11 -0.30
CA ASN A 173 6.32 -14.42 0.27
C ASN A 173 5.95 -13.36 1.31
N ALA A 174 4.69 -13.29 1.74
CA ALA A 174 4.23 -12.33 2.74
C ALA A 174 5.01 -12.35 4.08
N PRO A 175 5.43 -13.53 4.62
CA PRO A 175 6.25 -13.56 5.82
C PRO A 175 7.62 -12.88 5.64
N ASP A 176 8.27 -13.06 4.48
CA ASP A 176 9.59 -12.46 4.21
C ASP A 176 9.47 -10.95 3.98
N CYS A 177 8.42 -10.52 3.27
CA CYS A 177 8.10 -9.09 3.13
C CYS A 177 7.86 -8.42 4.49
N ALA A 178 7.10 -9.07 5.39
CA ALA A 178 6.82 -8.53 6.72
C ALA A 178 8.10 -8.45 7.58
N LYS A 179 8.99 -9.45 7.51
CA LYS A 179 10.31 -9.42 8.17
C LYS A 179 11.21 -8.30 7.64
N ASP A 180 11.20 -8.08 6.32
CA ASP A 180 11.97 -6.98 5.71
C ASP A 180 11.43 -5.61 6.16
N ILE A 181 10.11 -5.43 6.20
CA ILE A 181 9.49 -4.21 6.75
C ILE A 181 9.84 -4.04 8.23
N TYR A 182 9.84 -5.13 9.01
CA TYR A 182 10.24 -5.09 10.42
C TYR A 182 11.70 -4.64 10.59
N ARG A 183 12.61 -5.13 9.74
CA ARG A 183 14.02 -4.72 9.74
C ARG A 183 14.16 -3.24 9.44
N LEU A 184 13.47 -2.73 8.41
CA LEU A 184 13.55 -1.34 7.97
C LEU A 184 12.99 -0.34 8.98
N LEU A 185 11.99 -0.75 9.77
CA LEU A 185 11.41 0.09 10.81
C LEU A 185 12.30 0.17 12.04
N ARG A 186 12.43 1.37 12.61
CA ARG A 186 13.05 1.56 13.92
C ARG A 186 12.19 0.95 15.04
N PRO A 187 12.75 0.71 16.24
CA PRO A 187 11.95 0.45 17.44
C PRO A 187 10.90 1.56 17.63
N GLY A 188 9.66 1.18 17.93
CA GLY A 188 8.52 2.09 18.02
C GLY A 188 7.98 2.60 16.70
N GLY A 189 8.55 2.21 15.55
CA GLY A 189 8.04 2.55 14.22
C GLY A 189 6.73 1.84 13.89
N VAL A 190 5.95 2.40 12.96
CA VAL A 190 4.59 1.97 12.64
C VAL A 190 4.49 1.50 11.19
N VAL A 191 3.77 0.42 10.96
CA VAL A 191 3.36 -0.03 9.63
C VAL A 191 1.85 0.06 9.47
N VAL A 192 1.39 0.55 8.31
CA VAL A 192 -0.02 0.58 7.90
C VAL A 192 -0.18 -0.11 6.56
N MET A 193 -0.95 -1.17 6.53
CA MET A 193 -1.29 -1.87 5.29
C MET A 193 -2.79 -1.83 5.06
N ILE A 194 -3.17 -1.39 3.86
CA ILE A 194 -4.56 -1.25 3.44
C ILE A 194 -4.75 -2.04 2.15
N ASP A 195 -5.76 -2.90 2.12
CA ASP A 195 -6.08 -3.66 0.93
C ASP A 195 -7.60 -3.84 0.74
N MET A 196 -7.99 -4.52 -0.31
CA MET A 196 -9.40 -4.83 -0.57
C MET A 196 -9.90 -5.88 0.42
N ASN A 197 -11.16 -5.72 0.86
CA ASN A 197 -11.81 -6.66 1.77
C ASN A 197 -12.49 -7.81 0.99
N ASP A 198 -12.17 -9.05 1.33
CA ASP A 198 -12.77 -10.27 0.76
C ASP A 198 -14.29 -10.37 0.99
N ARG A 199 -14.80 -9.72 2.04
CA ARG A 199 -16.22 -9.73 2.43
C ARG A 199 -17.05 -8.62 1.78
N PHE A 200 -16.43 -7.68 1.06
CA PHE A 200 -17.17 -6.62 0.40
C PHE A 200 -17.99 -7.17 -0.76
N PRO A 201 -19.33 -6.99 -0.77
CA PRO A 201 -20.23 -7.71 -1.69
C PRO A 201 -19.91 -7.52 -3.17
N LEU A 202 -19.50 -6.31 -3.57
CA LEU A 202 -19.20 -6.00 -4.98
C LEU A 202 -17.89 -6.64 -5.44
N PHE A 203 -16.90 -6.85 -4.54
CA PHE A 203 -15.67 -7.55 -4.88
C PHE A 203 -15.94 -9.05 -5.05
N ARG A 204 -16.76 -9.64 -4.18
CA ARG A 204 -17.18 -11.05 -4.32
C ARG A 204 -17.85 -11.34 -5.65
N SER A 205 -18.70 -10.43 -6.17
CA SER A 205 -19.34 -10.60 -7.47
C SER A 205 -18.36 -10.52 -8.63
N ARG A 206 -17.30 -9.72 -8.51
CA ARG A 206 -16.19 -9.66 -9.47
C ARG A 206 -15.32 -10.90 -9.41
N LEU A 207 -15.01 -11.39 -8.20
CA LEU A 207 -14.30 -12.66 -7.98
C LEU A 207 -14.98 -13.84 -8.66
N LYS A 208 -16.32 -13.95 -8.58
CA LYS A 208 -17.08 -15.00 -9.25
C LYS A 208 -17.04 -14.93 -10.77
N ARG A 209 -16.88 -13.73 -11.34
CA ARG A 209 -16.73 -13.53 -12.79
C ARG A 209 -15.31 -13.76 -13.30
N SER A 210 -14.34 -13.72 -12.44
CA SER A 210 -12.91 -13.83 -12.76
C SER A 210 -12.33 -15.23 -12.48
N VAL A 211 -13.17 -16.26 -12.43
CA VAL A 211 -12.69 -17.66 -12.38
C VAL A 211 -11.76 -17.97 -13.57
N GLU A 212 -11.89 -17.23 -14.67
CA GLU A 212 -11.01 -17.29 -15.84
C GLU A 212 -9.73 -16.42 -15.70
N ALA A 213 -9.69 -15.49 -14.74
CA ALA A 213 -8.51 -14.67 -14.42
C ALA A 213 -8.14 -14.80 -12.93
N PRO A 214 -7.59 -15.94 -12.50
CA PRO A 214 -7.30 -16.21 -11.09
C PRO A 214 -6.33 -15.22 -10.46
N GLN A 215 -5.71 -14.39 -11.25
CA GLN A 215 -4.61 -13.54 -10.84
C GLN A 215 -5.03 -12.25 -10.14
N GLU A 216 -6.12 -11.61 -10.57
CA GLU A 216 -6.59 -10.36 -9.96
C GLU A 216 -7.41 -10.57 -8.67
N ALA A 217 -7.74 -11.80 -8.35
CA ALA A 217 -8.86 -12.14 -7.47
C ALA A 217 -8.46 -12.63 -6.07
N TYR A 218 -7.16 -12.75 -5.77
CA TYR A 218 -6.76 -13.17 -4.44
C TYR A 218 -6.96 -12.07 -3.42
N LEU A 219 -7.89 -12.29 -2.50
CA LEU A 219 -8.17 -11.40 -1.37
C LEU A 219 -8.05 -12.22 -0.10
N PRO A 220 -6.96 -12.08 0.68
CA PRO A 220 -6.83 -12.75 1.96
C PRO A 220 -7.89 -12.24 2.94
N SER A 221 -8.34 -13.10 3.85
CA SER A 221 -9.13 -12.66 4.98
C SER A 221 -8.32 -11.69 5.84
N LEU A 222 -8.98 -10.84 6.63
CA LEU A 222 -8.28 -9.90 7.49
C LEU A 222 -7.34 -10.57 8.50
N LYS A 223 -7.65 -11.81 8.92
CA LYS A 223 -6.77 -12.61 9.79
C LYS A 223 -5.50 -13.02 9.05
N GLU A 224 -5.63 -13.64 7.89
CA GLU A 224 -4.50 -14.04 7.04
C GLU A 224 -3.64 -12.84 6.65
N TYR A 225 -4.28 -11.70 6.39
CA TYR A 225 -3.58 -10.45 6.03
C TYR A 225 -2.70 -9.90 7.16
N ALA A 226 -3.08 -10.11 8.42
CA ALA A 226 -2.34 -9.64 9.60
C ALA A 226 -1.25 -10.61 10.08
N GLU A 227 -1.46 -11.91 9.87
CA GLU A 227 -0.60 -12.98 10.41
C GLU A 227 0.90 -12.84 10.10
N PRO A 228 1.36 -12.42 8.90
CA PRO A 228 2.77 -12.20 8.64
C PRO A 228 3.41 -11.13 9.53
N PHE A 229 2.66 -10.08 9.88
CA PHE A 229 3.16 -9.02 10.77
C PHE A 229 3.25 -9.53 12.20
N GLU A 230 2.25 -10.25 12.70
CA GLU A 230 2.30 -10.91 14.02
C GLU A 230 3.50 -11.85 14.11
N SER A 231 3.71 -12.68 13.08
CA SER A 231 4.81 -13.63 12.99
C SER A 231 6.19 -12.97 12.88
N ALA A 232 6.28 -11.77 12.31
CA ALA A 232 7.51 -11.00 12.25
C ALA A 232 7.84 -10.27 13.57
N GLY A 233 6.97 -10.32 14.58
CA GLY A 233 7.19 -9.71 15.90
C GLY A 233 6.56 -8.33 16.07
N PHE A 234 5.67 -7.91 15.18
CA PHE A 234 4.91 -6.67 15.37
C PHE A 234 3.79 -6.83 16.41
N GLU A 235 3.50 -5.76 17.13
CA GLU A 235 2.29 -5.59 17.93
C GLU A 235 1.18 -5.02 17.04
N ILE A 236 0.08 -5.75 16.86
CA ILE A 236 -1.08 -5.27 16.10
C ILE A 236 -1.86 -4.24 16.94
N THR A 237 -1.83 -2.98 16.53
CA THR A 237 -2.54 -1.88 17.22
C THR A 237 -3.93 -1.68 16.68
N ALA A 238 -4.18 -1.99 15.40
CA ALA A 238 -5.52 -2.01 14.83
C ALA A 238 -5.64 -3.06 13.72
N ARG A 239 -6.76 -3.77 13.74
CA ARG A 239 -7.15 -4.75 12.72
C ARG A 239 -8.65 -4.64 12.48
N ASN A 240 -9.05 -4.01 11.38
CA ASN A 240 -10.45 -3.78 11.10
C ASN A 240 -10.76 -3.55 9.62
N HIS A 241 -12.04 -3.37 9.30
CA HIS A 241 -12.49 -2.96 7.98
C HIS A 241 -13.01 -1.52 8.02
N PHE A 242 -12.84 -0.81 6.91
CA PHE A 242 -13.26 0.59 6.79
C PHE A 242 -13.52 0.99 5.35
N CYS A 243 -13.93 2.24 5.12
CA CYS A 243 -14.20 2.87 3.84
C CYS A 243 -15.47 2.33 3.15
N TRP A 244 -16.44 3.23 2.99
CA TRP A 244 -17.69 2.96 2.30
C TRP A 244 -17.83 3.77 1.00
N ILE A 245 -16.82 4.57 0.66
CA ILE A 245 -16.83 5.49 -0.46
C ILE A 245 -16.19 4.80 -1.68
N PRO A 246 -16.96 4.47 -2.74
CA PRO A 246 -16.40 3.92 -3.97
C PRO A 246 -15.41 4.88 -4.64
N HIS A 247 -14.44 4.33 -5.36
CA HIS A 247 -13.47 5.12 -6.12
C HIS A 247 -14.09 6.11 -7.10
N SER A 248 -15.16 5.67 -7.77
CA SER A 248 -15.90 6.44 -8.77
C SER A 248 -16.97 7.34 -8.17
N ALA A 249 -17.03 7.48 -6.83
CA ALA A 249 -18.03 8.29 -6.17
C ALA A 249 -17.81 9.78 -6.46
N GLY A 250 -18.78 10.41 -7.13
CA GLY A 250 -18.85 11.86 -7.24
C GLY A 250 -19.21 12.52 -5.89
N HIS A 251 -19.19 13.85 -5.84
CA HIS A 251 -19.40 14.62 -4.61
C HIS A 251 -20.69 14.25 -3.85
N ARG A 252 -21.82 14.09 -4.56
CA ARG A 252 -23.11 13.74 -3.93
C ARG A 252 -23.07 12.36 -3.28
N LEU A 253 -22.59 11.36 -4.00
CA LEU A 253 -22.46 10.00 -3.46
C LEU A 253 -21.48 9.94 -2.29
N THR A 254 -20.38 10.67 -2.36
CA THR A 254 -19.41 10.79 -1.26
C THR A 254 -20.07 11.37 0.00
N ALA A 255 -20.89 12.42 -0.14
CA ALA A 255 -21.62 13.01 0.99
C ALA A 255 -22.60 12.01 1.63
N ILE A 256 -23.35 11.29 0.80
CA ILE A 256 -24.29 10.25 1.28
C ILE A 256 -23.52 9.13 2.01
N CYS A 257 -22.45 8.61 1.41
CA CYS A 257 -21.63 7.56 2.03
C CYS A 257 -21.06 8.03 3.39
N ARG A 258 -20.59 9.28 3.47
CA ARG A 258 -20.09 9.86 4.73
C ARG A 258 -21.16 9.95 5.80
N ALA A 259 -22.35 10.42 5.44
CA ALA A 259 -23.49 10.52 6.37
C ALA A 259 -23.91 9.13 6.91
N LEU A 260 -23.84 8.09 6.06
CA LEU A 260 -24.21 6.72 6.45
C LEU A 260 -23.06 5.95 7.13
N THR A 261 -21.82 6.40 7.03
CA THR A 261 -20.64 5.71 7.59
C THR A 261 -20.77 5.33 9.06
N PRO A 262 -21.27 6.17 9.99
CA PRO A 262 -21.42 5.79 11.41
C PRO A 262 -22.36 4.59 11.59
N ILE A 263 -23.50 4.59 10.90
CA ILE A 263 -24.50 3.51 10.96
C ILE A 263 -23.91 2.22 10.36
N LEU A 264 -23.29 2.32 9.18
CA LEU A 264 -22.68 1.17 8.51
C LEU A 264 -21.54 0.56 9.33
N ASN A 265 -20.74 1.39 10.00
CA ASN A 265 -19.68 0.93 10.89
C ASN A 265 -20.23 0.26 12.15
N ALA A 266 -21.35 0.72 12.69
CA ALA A 266 -21.99 0.12 13.87
C ALA A 266 -22.64 -1.23 13.53
N THR A 267 -23.16 -1.40 12.31
CA THR A 267 -24.01 -2.56 11.97
C THR A 267 -23.29 -3.62 11.14
N ILE A 268 -22.53 -3.21 10.12
CA ILE A 268 -21.95 -4.13 9.12
C ILE A 268 -20.49 -3.82 8.77
N ARG A 269 -19.71 -3.28 9.70
CA ARG A 269 -18.32 -2.87 9.49
C ARG A 269 -17.47 -3.92 8.76
N SER A 270 -17.69 -5.21 9.05
CA SER A 270 -16.96 -6.31 8.42
C SER A 270 -17.17 -6.41 6.90
N ARG A 271 -18.16 -5.68 6.35
CA ARG A 271 -18.44 -5.60 4.91
C ARG A 271 -17.97 -4.29 4.27
N ALA A 272 -17.22 -3.44 4.97
CA ALA A 272 -16.61 -2.26 4.39
C ALA A 272 -15.62 -2.63 3.28
N MET A 273 -15.28 -1.69 2.40
CA MET A 273 -14.51 -1.96 1.17
C MET A 273 -13.05 -2.37 1.42
N ARG A 274 -12.49 -1.97 2.56
CA ARG A 274 -11.06 -2.09 2.83
C ARG A 274 -10.77 -2.88 4.09
N SER A 275 -9.73 -3.68 4.04
CA SER A 275 -9.06 -4.28 5.17
C SER A 275 -7.92 -3.37 5.61
N LEU A 276 -7.76 -3.19 6.93
CA LEU A 276 -6.73 -2.37 7.54
C LEU A 276 -5.98 -3.19 8.58
N VAL A 277 -4.67 -3.16 8.50
CA VAL A 277 -3.74 -3.57 9.56
C VAL A 277 -2.86 -2.38 9.91
N VAL A 278 -2.85 -2.01 11.18
CA VAL A 278 -1.88 -1.10 11.77
C VAL A 278 -1.09 -1.88 12.80
N ALA A 279 0.22 -1.88 12.65
CA ALA A 279 1.08 -2.62 13.55
C ALA A 279 2.29 -1.76 13.94
N ARG A 280 2.85 -2.03 15.12
CA ARG A 280 3.97 -1.29 15.67
C ARG A 280 5.13 -2.24 15.97
N LYS A 281 6.34 -1.85 15.60
CA LYS A 281 7.53 -2.54 16.08
C LYS A 281 7.75 -2.21 17.56
N PRO A 282 7.88 -3.19 18.45
CA PRO A 282 8.19 -2.95 19.85
C PRO A 282 9.39 -2.02 20.04
N ALA A 283 9.42 -1.29 21.16
CA ALA A 283 10.48 -0.33 21.49
C ALA A 283 11.79 -1.04 21.91
#